data_a101bfba85bbc247e861491b8a7d75ef
#
_entry.id   a101bfba85bbc247e861491b8a7d75ef
#
_cell.length_a   1.000
_cell.length_b   1.000
_cell.length_c   1.000
_cell.angle_alpha   90.00
_cell.angle_beta   90.00
_cell.angle_gamma   90.00
#
_symmetry.space_group_name_H-M   'P 1'
#
loop_
_entity.id
_entity.type
_entity.pdbx_description
1 polymer ?
#
loop_
_entity_poly.entity_id
_entity_poly.type
_entity_poly.pdbx_seq_one_letter_code
_entity_poly.pdbx_strand_id
1 'polypeptide(L)'
;MPRRVTPFAPDVYYHFYNRGNNRQAVFFQPENYLYFLKGVKRYLSSAVTIIAYCLMPTHYHILVRVKSQTSEVFKTSEVSGREVSRQVSLAMQKFLISYTKAINKRFERVGSLFQGQFQAKPIETYSHLLNLCVYTHANPVKDGLVALPEDWLYSNYLEWLGQRDGTLVDREFIQEHFGSPTEYQELVMEYIKTRYLPDDVRKYLQSLED
;
A
#
# COMPACT_ATOMS: atom_id res chain seq x y z
N MET A 1 1.53 -19.75 8.51
CA MET A 1 0.55 -18.78 7.99
C MET A 1 -0.17 -19.36 6.79
N PRO A 2 -1.48 -19.16 6.67
CA PRO A 2 -2.23 -19.69 5.54
C PRO A 2 -1.71 -19.09 4.23
N ARG A 3 -1.66 -19.92 3.20
CA ARG A 3 -1.30 -19.51 1.84
C ARG A 3 -2.41 -18.58 1.34
N ARG A 4 -2.06 -17.41 0.79
CA ARG A 4 -3.04 -16.51 0.20
C ARG A 4 -3.87 -17.25 -0.86
N VAL A 5 -5.18 -17.22 -0.71
CA VAL A 5 -6.12 -17.92 -1.60
C VAL A 5 -6.73 -16.99 -2.65
N THR A 6 -6.75 -15.67 -2.39
CA THR A 6 -7.41 -14.69 -3.26
C THR A 6 -6.59 -14.41 -4.53
N PRO A 7 -7.11 -14.73 -5.73
CA PRO A 7 -6.47 -14.36 -6.98
C PRO A 7 -6.59 -12.85 -7.21
N PHE A 8 -5.64 -12.27 -7.94
CA PHE A 8 -5.74 -10.89 -8.41
C PHE A 8 -6.53 -10.84 -9.71
N ALA A 9 -7.47 -9.90 -9.79
CA ALA A 9 -8.26 -9.64 -10.98
C ALA A 9 -7.97 -8.24 -11.53
N PRO A 10 -8.02 -8.04 -12.87
CA PRO A 10 -7.88 -6.73 -13.49
C PRO A 10 -8.90 -5.72 -12.94
N ASP A 11 -8.50 -4.47 -12.85
CA ASP A 11 -9.30 -3.32 -12.41
C ASP A 11 -9.89 -3.42 -11.00
N VAL A 12 -9.52 -4.44 -10.24
CA VAL A 12 -9.93 -4.60 -8.84
C VAL A 12 -8.92 -3.93 -7.91
N TYR A 13 -9.42 -3.29 -6.87
CA TYR A 13 -8.63 -2.68 -5.83
C TYR A 13 -8.26 -3.69 -4.76
N TYR A 14 -7.03 -3.58 -4.26
CA TYR A 14 -6.51 -4.44 -3.20
C TYR A 14 -5.75 -3.63 -2.17
N HIS A 15 -5.83 -4.07 -0.92
CA HIS A 15 -4.96 -3.61 0.14
C HIS A 15 -3.82 -4.61 0.32
N PHE A 16 -2.59 -4.18 0.00
CA PHE A 16 -1.35 -4.91 0.22
C PHE A 16 -0.75 -4.48 1.54
N TYR A 17 -0.44 -5.44 2.39
CA TYR A 17 0.19 -5.15 3.67
C TYR A 17 1.09 -6.29 4.11
N ASN A 18 2.03 -5.98 4.98
CA ASN A 18 2.83 -6.94 5.73
C ASN A 18 3.43 -6.26 6.95
N ARG A 19 3.80 -7.05 7.95
CA ARG A 19 4.48 -6.54 9.14
C ARG A 19 5.78 -7.26 9.38
N GLY A 20 6.65 -6.64 10.17
CA GLY A 20 7.90 -7.23 10.62
C GLY A 20 7.67 -8.47 11.49
N ASN A 21 8.58 -9.44 11.36
CA ASN A 21 8.57 -10.61 12.20
C ASN A 21 8.66 -10.20 13.68
N ASN A 22 7.84 -10.78 14.55
CA ASN A 22 7.69 -10.39 15.94
C ASN A 22 7.41 -8.89 16.15
N ARG A 23 6.70 -8.25 15.22
CA ARG A 23 6.41 -6.81 15.23
C ARG A 23 7.65 -5.91 15.27
N GLN A 24 8.80 -6.44 14.85
CA GLN A 24 10.04 -5.69 14.77
C GLN A 24 10.04 -4.71 13.61
N ALA A 25 10.93 -3.72 13.66
CA ALA A 25 11.10 -2.76 12.58
C ALA A 25 11.47 -3.46 11.26
N VAL A 26 10.87 -2.98 10.18
CA VAL A 26 11.23 -3.32 8.79
C VAL A 26 11.90 -2.14 8.08
N PHE A 27 11.77 -0.95 8.66
CA PHE A 27 12.46 0.27 8.25
C PHE A 27 13.27 0.79 9.45
N PHE A 28 14.58 0.85 9.33
CA PHE A 28 15.51 1.18 10.41
C PHE A 28 16.06 2.61 10.27
N GLN A 29 16.13 3.13 9.06
CA GLN A 29 16.70 4.43 8.70
C GLN A 29 15.90 5.05 7.54
N PRO A 30 15.92 6.38 7.36
CA PRO A 30 15.23 7.07 6.27
C PRO A 30 15.49 6.46 4.89
N GLU A 31 16.72 6.04 4.61
CA GLU A 31 17.12 5.45 3.34
C GLU A 31 16.38 4.15 3.03
N ASN A 32 15.94 3.41 4.07
CA ASN A 32 15.22 2.15 3.88
C ASN A 32 13.82 2.39 3.31
N TYR A 33 13.13 3.44 3.76
CA TYR A 33 11.85 3.85 3.20
C TYR A 33 11.97 4.24 1.71
N LEU A 34 12.97 5.07 1.40
CA LEU A 34 13.23 5.47 0.01
C LEU A 34 13.62 4.28 -0.88
N TYR A 35 14.42 3.37 -0.36
CA TYR A 35 14.78 2.15 -1.07
C TYR A 35 13.56 1.25 -1.32
N PHE A 36 12.66 1.14 -0.35
CA PHE A 36 11.40 0.41 -0.48
C PHE A 36 10.53 1.04 -1.59
N LEU A 37 10.33 2.37 -1.58
CA LEU A 37 9.54 3.08 -2.60
C LEU A 37 10.15 2.94 -4.01
N LYS A 38 11.49 3.00 -4.13
CA LYS A 38 12.17 2.68 -5.40
C LYS A 38 11.88 1.24 -5.85
N GLY A 39 11.82 0.29 -4.91
CA GLY A 39 11.42 -1.09 -5.16
C GLY A 39 9.96 -1.20 -5.62
N VAL A 40 9.03 -0.54 -4.94
CA VAL A 40 7.62 -0.46 -5.37
C VAL A 40 7.53 0.03 -6.82
N LYS A 41 8.17 1.15 -7.14
CA LYS A 41 8.21 1.69 -8.50
C LYS A 41 8.78 0.68 -9.50
N ARG A 42 9.93 0.09 -9.19
CA ARG A 42 10.66 -0.81 -10.10
C ARG A 42 9.91 -2.11 -10.40
N TYR A 43 9.33 -2.72 -9.37
CA TYR A 43 8.77 -4.07 -9.48
C TYR A 43 7.27 -4.10 -9.70
N LEU A 44 6.53 -3.09 -9.21
CA LEU A 44 5.07 -3.14 -9.18
C LEU A 44 4.40 -2.26 -10.23
N SER A 45 5.03 -1.18 -10.70
CA SER A 45 4.38 -0.21 -11.61
C SER A 45 3.89 -0.79 -12.93
N SER A 46 4.43 -1.92 -13.38
CA SER A 46 3.94 -2.62 -14.60
C SER A 46 2.66 -3.41 -14.34
N ALA A 47 2.41 -3.83 -13.09
CA ALA A 47 1.32 -4.73 -12.74
C ALA A 47 0.17 -4.03 -12.00
N VAL A 48 0.47 -2.95 -11.27
CA VAL A 48 -0.52 -2.22 -10.48
C VAL A 48 -0.32 -0.71 -10.58
N THR A 49 -1.40 0.03 -10.36
CA THR A 49 -1.41 1.48 -10.08
C THR A 49 -1.46 1.66 -8.57
N ILE A 50 -0.58 2.51 -8.03
CA ILE A 50 -0.57 2.83 -6.60
C ILE A 50 -1.59 3.93 -6.35
N ILE A 51 -2.51 3.70 -5.43
CA ILE A 51 -3.53 4.65 -4.99
C ILE A 51 -3.02 5.41 -3.77
N ALA A 52 -2.96 4.74 -2.63
CA ALA A 52 -2.47 5.32 -1.39
C ALA A 52 -1.43 4.41 -0.75
N TYR A 53 -0.45 4.97 -0.04
CA TYR A 53 0.46 4.17 0.77
C TYR A 53 0.87 4.89 2.05
N CYS A 54 1.20 4.08 3.05
CA CYS A 54 1.88 4.52 4.26
C CYS A 54 2.87 3.45 4.70
N LEU A 55 4.12 3.83 4.87
CA LEU A 55 5.19 2.98 5.38
C LEU A 55 5.43 3.31 6.85
N MET A 56 5.05 2.41 7.74
CA MET A 56 5.22 2.53 9.19
C MET A 56 6.49 1.81 9.62
N PRO A 57 7.14 2.15 10.73
CA PRO A 57 8.41 1.52 11.12
C PRO A 57 8.38 -0.01 11.13
N THR A 58 7.27 -0.61 11.53
CA THR A 58 7.11 -2.06 11.71
C THR A 58 6.30 -2.75 10.62
N HIS A 59 5.62 -2.01 9.76
CA HIS A 59 4.70 -2.56 8.74
C HIS A 59 4.47 -1.55 7.60
N TYR A 60 3.74 -1.96 6.57
CA TYR A 60 3.32 -1.07 5.48
C TYR A 60 1.89 -1.37 5.04
N HIS A 61 1.24 -0.35 4.54
CA HIS A 61 -0.04 -0.40 3.84
C HIS A 61 0.11 0.21 2.46
N ILE A 62 -0.35 -0.48 1.41
CA ILE A 62 -0.38 0.01 0.04
C ILE A 62 -1.72 -0.36 -0.58
N LEU A 63 -2.50 0.63 -0.96
CA LEU A 63 -3.73 0.44 -1.72
C LEU A 63 -3.37 0.50 -3.20
N VAL A 64 -3.80 -0.49 -3.96
CA VAL A 64 -3.47 -0.62 -5.37
C VAL A 64 -4.70 -0.95 -6.20
N ARG A 65 -4.70 -0.54 -7.48
CA ARG A 65 -5.57 -1.09 -8.52
C ARG A 65 -4.73 -1.99 -9.42
N VAL A 66 -5.17 -3.21 -9.65
CA VAL A 66 -4.52 -4.12 -10.59
C VAL A 66 -4.79 -3.66 -12.01
N LYS A 67 -3.74 -3.51 -12.83
CA LYS A 67 -3.88 -3.05 -14.20
C LYS A 67 -4.54 -4.10 -15.08
N SER A 68 -5.52 -3.68 -15.88
CA SER A 68 -6.00 -4.43 -17.03
C SER A 68 -4.96 -4.26 -18.13
N GLN A 69 -4.04 -5.17 -18.22
CA GLN A 69 -3.01 -5.25 -19.26
C GLN A 69 -2.77 -4.05 -20.18
N THR A 70 -1.55 -3.55 -20.14
CA THR A 70 -0.98 -2.77 -21.21
C THR A 70 0.49 -3.11 -21.37
N SER A 71 0.79 -4.22 -22.04
CA SER A 71 2.04 -4.25 -22.78
C SER A 71 1.68 -4.58 -24.24
N GLU A 72 2.19 -3.79 -25.16
CA GLU A 72 1.97 -3.93 -26.61
C GLU A 72 2.38 -5.30 -27.17
N VAL A 73 3.07 -6.11 -26.37
CA VAL A 73 3.57 -7.45 -26.71
C VAL A 73 2.46 -8.52 -26.67
N PHE A 74 1.31 -8.26 -26.03
CA PHE A 74 0.25 -9.27 -25.84
C PHE A 74 -1.10 -8.92 -26.49
N LYS A 75 -1.09 -8.20 -27.62
CA LYS A 75 -2.32 -7.84 -28.37
C LYS A 75 -3.07 -9.04 -28.96
N THR A 76 -2.66 -10.28 -28.74
CA THR A 76 -3.21 -11.45 -29.43
C THR A 76 -3.78 -12.56 -28.55
N SER A 77 -3.85 -12.42 -27.24
CA SER A 77 -4.59 -13.39 -26.42
C SER A 77 -5.23 -12.73 -25.20
N GLU A 78 -6.47 -13.10 -24.92
CA GLU A 78 -7.12 -12.86 -23.63
C GLU A 78 -6.22 -13.43 -22.53
N VAL A 79 -5.47 -12.56 -21.86
CA VAL A 79 -4.67 -13.00 -20.73
C VAL A 79 -5.62 -13.42 -19.65
N SER A 80 -5.64 -14.69 -19.34
CA SER A 80 -6.51 -15.24 -18.32
C SER A 80 -6.23 -14.54 -16.99
N GLY A 81 -7.26 -14.33 -16.15
CA GLY A 81 -7.11 -13.75 -14.81
C GLY A 81 -6.07 -14.48 -13.95
N ARG A 82 -5.75 -15.74 -14.28
CA ARG A 82 -4.66 -16.52 -13.66
C ARG A 82 -3.28 -15.93 -13.97
N GLU A 83 -3.06 -15.44 -15.19
CA GLU A 83 -1.78 -14.85 -15.58
C GLU A 83 -1.56 -13.50 -14.89
N VAL A 84 -2.57 -12.64 -14.85
CA VAL A 84 -2.55 -11.37 -14.09
C VAL A 84 -2.23 -11.63 -12.62
N SER A 85 -2.93 -12.59 -12.01
CA SER A 85 -2.70 -12.96 -10.61
C SER A 85 -1.27 -13.49 -10.38
N ARG A 86 -0.73 -14.27 -11.32
CA ARG A 86 0.65 -14.75 -11.28
C ARG A 86 1.66 -13.61 -11.38
N GLN A 87 1.45 -12.67 -12.29
CA GLN A 87 2.35 -11.52 -12.51
C GLN A 87 2.43 -10.63 -11.28
N VAL A 88 1.29 -10.23 -10.69
CA VAL A 88 1.25 -9.44 -9.46
C VAL A 88 1.95 -10.17 -8.31
N SER A 89 1.67 -11.47 -8.15
CA SER A 89 2.27 -12.30 -7.11
C SER A 89 3.79 -12.40 -7.24
N LEU A 90 4.30 -12.63 -8.46
CA LEU A 90 5.73 -12.71 -8.75
C LEU A 90 6.42 -11.35 -8.57
N ALA A 91 5.78 -10.25 -8.98
CA ALA A 91 6.30 -8.90 -8.80
C ALA A 91 6.51 -8.59 -7.31
N MET A 92 5.48 -8.83 -6.49
CA MET A 92 5.56 -8.66 -5.05
C MET A 92 6.62 -9.58 -4.40
N GLN A 93 6.68 -10.85 -4.80
CA GLN A 93 7.66 -11.79 -4.29
C GLN A 93 9.10 -11.31 -4.59
N LYS A 94 9.39 -10.97 -5.84
CA LYS A 94 10.71 -10.46 -6.26
C LYS A 94 11.09 -9.20 -5.50
N PHE A 95 10.14 -8.28 -5.35
CA PHE A 95 10.31 -7.04 -4.61
C PHE A 95 10.70 -7.30 -3.15
N LEU A 96 9.89 -8.07 -2.42
CA LEU A 96 10.11 -8.30 -0.98
C LEU A 96 11.37 -9.15 -0.70
N ILE A 97 11.71 -10.10 -1.58
CA ILE A 97 12.98 -10.83 -1.51
C ILE A 97 14.16 -9.86 -1.69
N SER A 98 14.10 -8.97 -2.68
CA SER A 98 15.14 -7.97 -2.94
C SER A 98 15.32 -7.04 -1.74
N TYR A 99 14.21 -6.52 -1.19
CA TYR A 99 14.21 -5.66 -0.02
C TYR A 99 14.79 -6.36 1.22
N THR A 100 14.30 -7.56 1.54
CA THR A 100 14.77 -8.35 2.69
C THR A 100 16.26 -8.64 2.61
N LYS A 101 16.76 -9.05 1.41
CA LYS A 101 18.20 -9.32 1.22
C LYS A 101 19.03 -8.05 1.45
N ALA A 102 18.59 -6.90 0.97
CA ALA A 102 19.29 -5.64 1.15
C ALA A 102 19.35 -5.21 2.62
N ILE A 103 18.21 -5.29 3.34
CA ILE A 103 18.13 -4.97 4.76
C ILE A 103 18.98 -5.94 5.59
N ASN A 104 18.87 -7.25 5.36
CA ASN A 104 19.66 -8.23 6.11
C ASN A 104 21.15 -8.01 5.89
N LYS A 105 21.59 -7.74 4.65
CA LYS A 105 23.00 -7.43 4.36
C LYS A 105 23.45 -6.14 5.04
N ARG A 106 22.64 -5.08 5.01
CA ARG A 106 23.01 -3.76 5.55
C ARG A 106 23.13 -3.74 7.08
N PHE A 107 22.31 -4.53 7.76
CA PHE A 107 22.19 -4.55 9.21
C PHE A 107 22.68 -5.88 9.83
N GLU A 108 23.44 -6.69 9.06
CA GLU A 108 24.04 -7.96 9.49
C GLU A 108 23.00 -8.92 10.14
N ARG A 109 21.78 -8.92 9.60
CA ARG A 109 20.66 -9.72 10.10
C ARG A 109 20.59 -11.06 9.39
N VAL A 110 20.09 -12.05 10.11
CA VAL A 110 19.74 -13.38 9.58
C VAL A 110 18.25 -13.66 9.75
N GLY A 111 17.70 -14.51 8.89
CA GLY A 111 16.32 -14.93 8.97
C GLY A 111 15.32 -14.00 8.27
N SER A 112 14.03 -14.19 8.56
CA SER A 112 12.94 -13.46 7.94
C SER A 112 12.83 -12.04 8.49
N LEU A 113 12.70 -11.06 7.59
CA LEU A 113 12.39 -9.68 7.95
C LEU A 113 10.89 -9.51 8.22
N PHE A 114 10.06 -10.12 7.39
CA PHE A 114 8.60 -10.07 7.51
C PHE A 114 8.03 -11.32 8.18
N GLN A 115 6.86 -11.18 8.79
CA GLN A 115 6.16 -12.25 9.51
C GLN A 115 5.66 -13.40 8.60
N GLY A 116 5.94 -13.34 7.32
CA GLY A 116 5.56 -14.33 6.33
C GLY A 116 5.35 -13.71 4.95
N GLN A 117 4.52 -14.35 4.13
CA GLN A 117 4.15 -13.81 2.84
C GLN A 117 3.32 -12.53 3.01
N PHE A 118 3.46 -11.58 2.07
CA PHE A 118 2.60 -10.40 2.07
C PHE A 118 1.13 -10.79 1.95
N GLN A 119 0.30 -10.03 2.61
CA GLN A 119 -1.14 -10.19 2.56
C GLN A 119 -1.72 -9.24 1.51
N ALA A 120 -2.81 -9.68 0.88
CA ALA A 120 -3.58 -8.89 -0.06
C ALA A 120 -5.04 -9.22 0.12
N LYS A 121 -5.86 -8.22 0.44
CA LYS A 121 -7.31 -8.36 0.55
C LYS A 121 -7.98 -7.51 -0.52
N PRO A 122 -8.98 -8.04 -1.26
CA PRO A 122 -9.78 -7.24 -2.18
C PRO A 122 -10.56 -6.20 -1.39
N ILE A 123 -10.79 -5.05 -2.01
CA ILE A 123 -11.62 -3.97 -1.49
C ILE A 123 -12.93 -4.04 -2.26
N GLU A 124 -13.99 -4.47 -1.59
CA GLU A 124 -15.24 -4.90 -2.25
C GLU A 124 -16.17 -3.73 -2.59
N THR A 125 -16.14 -2.67 -1.81
CA THR A 125 -17.03 -1.51 -2.02
C THR A 125 -16.26 -0.22 -2.20
N TYR A 126 -16.86 0.68 -2.95
CA TYR A 126 -16.30 2.01 -3.16
C TYR A 126 -16.15 2.80 -1.86
N SER A 127 -17.16 2.79 -1.00
CA SER A 127 -17.10 3.43 0.32
C SER A 127 -15.93 2.88 1.16
N HIS A 128 -15.71 1.57 1.11
CA HIS A 128 -14.59 0.93 1.79
C HIS A 128 -13.24 1.45 1.27
N LEU A 129 -13.09 1.58 -0.06
CA LEU A 129 -11.88 2.12 -0.68
C LEU A 129 -11.54 3.53 -0.20
N LEU A 130 -12.53 4.44 -0.20
CA LEU A 130 -12.34 5.82 0.22
C LEU A 130 -11.93 5.92 1.70
N ASN A 131 -12.63 5.18 2.57
CA ASN A 131 -12.28 5.13 3.99
C ASN A 131 -10.89 4.54 4.24
N LEU A 132 -10.46 3.55 3.46
CA LEU A 132 -9.11 3.00 3.56
C LEU A 132 -8.04 3.98 3.11
N CYS A 133 -8.30 4.85 2.11
CA CYS A 133 -7.37 5.92 1.73
C CYS A 133 -7.15 6.87 2.91
N VAL A 134 -8.24 7.36 3.51
CA VAL A 134 -8.20 8.24 4.70
C VAL A 134 -7.46 7.56 5.85
N TYR A 135 -7.84 6.32 6.19
CA TYR A 135 -7.18 5.53 7.23
C TYR A 135 -5.68 5.36 6.98
N THR A 136 -5.29 5.05 5.75
CA THR A 136 -3.89 4.82 5.37
C THR A 136 -3.04 6.06 5.63
N HIS A 137 -3.54 7.26 5.27
CA HIS A 137 -2.81 8.50 5.48
C HIS A 137 -2.84 8.99 6.94
N ALA A 138 -3.88 8.64 7.70
CA ALA A 138 -3.98 8.99 9.12
C ALA A 138 -3.18 8.06 10.05
N ASN A 139 -2.70 6.90 9.56
CA ASN A 139 -1.99 5.91 10.38
C ASN A 139 -0.84 6.47 11.22
N PRO A 140 0.06 7.32 10.69
CA PRO A 140 1.18 7.84 11.47
C PRO A 140 0.74 8.66 12.68
N VAL A 141 -0.34 9.43 12.55
CA VAL A 141 -0.93 10.20 13.66
C VAL A 141 -1.65 9.27 14.62
N LYS A 142 -2.40 8.29 14.09
CA LYS A 142 -3.10 7.29 14.90
C LYS A 142 -2.14 6.52 15.81
N ASP A 143 -0.97 6.18 15.31
CA ASP A 143 0.06 5.42 16.02
C ASP A 143 1.04 6.32 16.81
N GLY A 144 0.79 7.64 16.85
CA GLY A 144 1.54 8.60 17.66
C GLY A 144 2.97 8.88 17.14
N LEU A 145 3.25 8.62 15.86
CA LEU A 145 4.57 8.88 15.28
C LEU A 145 4.80 10.35 14.95
N VAL A 146 3.73 11.05 14.59
CA VAL A 146 3.73 12.48 14.23
C VAL A 146 2.44 13.12 14.74
N ALA A 147 2.42 14.47 14.85
CA ALA A 147 1.24 15.22 15.23
C ALA A 147 0.27 15.43 14.06
N LEU A 148 0.79 15.63 12.85
CA LEU A 148 0.01 15.88 11.65
C LEU A 148 0.42 14.90 10.54
N PRO A 149 -0.50 14.49 9.64
CA PRO A 149 -0.19 13.53 8.56
C PRO A 149 0.90 14.02 7.61
N GLU A 150 0.98 15.34 7.37
CA GLU A 150 1.98 15.98 6.52
C GLU A 150 3.41 15.86 7.06
N ASP A 151 3.57 15.68 8.36
CA ASP A 151 4.89 15.47 8.99
C ASP A 151 5.46 14.07 8.71
N TRP A 152 4.63 13.13 8.21
CA TRP A 152 5.08 11.79 7.88
C TRP A 152 5.47 11.65 6.41
N LEU A 153 6.74 11.80 6.12
CA LEU A 153 7.27 11.83 4.74
C LEU A 153 7.15 10.51 3.98
N TYR A 154 6.85 9.40 4.66
CA TYR A 154 6.83 8.05 4.09
C TYR A 154 5.42 7.55 3.76
N SER A 155 4.52 8.49 3.45
CA SER A 155 3.22 8.26 2.81
C SER A 155 3.13 9.11 1.52
N ASN A 156 2.11 8.86 0.68
CA ASN A 156 1.82 9.75 -0.46
C ASN A 156 0.75 10.80 -0.14
N TYR A 157 0.56 11.12 1.14
CA TYR A 157 -0.39 12.17 1.56
C TYR A 157 -0.06 13.53 0.95
N LEU A 158 1.22 13.93 0.96
CA LEU A 158 1.65 15.21 0.39
C LEU A 158 1.44 15.29 -1.13
N GLU A 159 1.57 14.18 -1.85
CA GLU A 159 1.23 14.10 -3.27
C GLU A 159 -0.26 14.31 -3.50
N TRP A 160 -1.11 13.80 -2.60
CA TRP A 160 -2.56 13.97 -2.65
C TRP A 160 -2.97 15.42 -2.40
N LEU A 161 -2.24 16.15 -1.56
CA LEU A 161 -2.44 17.57 -1.32
C LEU A 161 -1.79 18.47 -2.39
N GLY A 162 -1.10 17.90 -3.39
CA GLY A 162 -0.36 18.67 -4.39
C GLY A 162 0.86 19.41 -3.84
N GLN A 163 1.33 19.05 -2.64
CA GLN A 163 2.46 19.71 -1.94
C GLN A 163 3.80 19.01 -2.21
N ARG A 164 3.78 17.87 -2.89
CA ARG A 164 4.97 17.11 -3.28
C ARG A 164 4.78 16.47 -4.65
N ASP A 165 5.81 16.53 -5.50
CA ASP A 165 5.82 15.81 -6.77
C ASP A 165 6.33 14.38 -6.56
N GLY A 166 5.43 13.41 -6.69
CA GLY A 166 5.71 12.00 -6.61
C GLY A 166 5.25 11.25 -7.85
N THR A 167 5.87 10.10 -8.10
CA THR A 167 5.51 9.23 -9.24
C THR A 167 4.69 8.00 -8.83
N LEU A 168 4.43 7.82 -7.53
CA LEU A 168 3.62 6.75 -6.96
C LEU A 168 2.28 7.33 -6.46
N VAL A 169 1.54 7.93 -7.38
CA VAL A 169 0.25 8.56 -7.13
C VAL A 169 -0.61 8.48 -8.38
N ASP A 170 -1.89 8.24 -8.21
CA ASP A 170 -2.91 8.29 -9.25
C ASP A 170 -3.70 9.61 -9.08
N ARG A 171 -3.34 10.65 -9.85
CA ARG A 171 -3.97 11.97 -9.74
C ARG A 171 -5.40 12.00 -10.30
N GLU A 172 -5.68 11.16 -11.31
CA GLU A 172 -7.03 11.02 -11.88
C GLU A 172 -7.97 10.45 -10.82
N PHE A 173 -7.53 9.40 -10.12
CA PHE A 173 -8.28 8.81 -9.01
C PHE A 173 -8.61 9.85 -7.91
N ILE A 174 -7.66 10.71 -7.55
CA ILE A 174 -7.88 11.73 -6.52
C ILE A 174 -8.96 12.72 -6.97
N GLN A 175 -8.82 13.25 -8.18
CA GLN A 175 -9.77 14.23 -8.73
C GLN A 175 -11.19 13.66 -8.88
N GLU A 176 -11.28 12.40 -9.33
CA GLU A 176 -12.58 11.73 -9.55
C GLU A 176 -13.32 11.48 -8.23
N HIS A 177 -12.59 11.20 -7.15
CA HIS A 177 -13.20 10.61 -5.96
C HIS A 177 -13.20 11.49 -4.71
N PHE A 178 -12.37 12.52 -4.66
CA PHE A 178 -12.21 13.36 -3.47
C PHE A 178 -12.36 14.87 -3.74
N GLY A 179 -12.71 15.25 -4.97
CA GLY A 179 -12.90 16.65 -5.31
C GLY A 179 -11.57 17.45 -5.26
N SER A 180 -11.34 18.19 -4.19
CA SER A 180 -10.15 19.01 -4.01
C SER A 180 -9.18 18.45 -2.95
N PRO A 181 -7.89 18.84 -2.99
CA PRO A 181 -6.95 18.55 -1.92
C PRO A 181 -7.41 19.00 -0.53
N THR A 182 -8.09 20.13 -0.45
CA THR A 182 -8.63 20.69 0.82
C THR A 182 -9.73 19.79 1.36
N GLU A 183 -10.68 19.36 0.54
CA GLU A 183 -11.75 18.44 0.96
C GLU A 183 -11.18 17.11 1.44
N TYR A 184 -10.16 16.59 0.77
CA TYR A 184 -9.48 15.38 1.22
C TYR A 184 -8.78 15.58 2.58
N GLN A 185 -8.10 16.71 2.75
CA GLN A 185 -7.45 17.07 4.02
C GLN A 185 -8.46 17.12 5.16
N GLU A 186 -9.62 17.74 4.95
CA GLU A 186 -10.70 17.80 5.94
C GLU A 186 -11.20 16.41 6.34
N LEU A 187 -11.38 15.48 5.38
CA LEU A 187 -11.76 14.10 5.65
C LEU A 187 -10.73 13.37 6.53
N VAL A 188 -9.44 13.53 6.22
CA VAL A 188 -8.37 12.92 7.02
C VAL A 188 -8.33 13.51 8.44
N MET A 189 -8.46 14.82 8.58
CA MET A 189 -8.46 15.49 9.88
C MET A 189 -9.70 15.15 10.70
N GLU A 190 -10.86 15.04 10.06
CA GLU A 190 -12.08 14.59 10.74
C GLU A 190 -11.95 13.16 11.27
N TYR A 191 -11.39 12.25 10.46
CA TYR A 191 -11.08 10.90 10.94
C TYR A 191 -10.09 10.90 12.11
N ILE A 192 -9.02 11.69 12.04
CA ILE A 192 -8.05 11.80 13.14
C ILE A 192 -8.72 12.26 14.44
N LYS A 193 -9.64 13.22 14.35
CA LYS A 193 -10.37 13.78 15.48
C LYS A 193 -11.39 12.80 16.07
N THR A 194 -12.20 12.18 15.22
CA THR A 194 -13.36 11.37 15.66
C THR A 194 -13.04 9.90 15.83
N ARG A 195 -12.03 9.41 15.10
CA ARG A 195 -11.71 7.96 14.94
C ARG A 195 -12.90 7.16 14.41
N TYR A 196 -13.86 7.83 13.81
CA TYR A 196 -15.03 7.18 13.26
C TYR A 196 -14.71 6.50 11.96
N LEU A 197 -15.09 5.24 11.85
CA LEU A 197 -15.10 4.43 10.63
C LEU A 197 -16.42 3.66 10.57
N PRO A 198 -16.96 3.44 9.38
CA PRO A 198 -18.07 2.50 9.18
C PRO A 198 -17.74 1.12 9.75
N ASP A 199 -18.77 0.38 10.19
CA ASP A 199 -18.58 -0.90 10.89
C ASP A 199 -17.89 -1.96 10.03
N ASP A 200 -18.17 -2.00 8.73
CA ASP A 200 -17.54 -2.90 7.77
C ASP A 200 -16.03 -2.61 7.63
N VAL A 201 -15.66 -1.32 7.54
CA VAL A 201 -14.25 -0.90 7.48
C VAL A 201 -13.53 -1.23 8.79
N ARG A 202 -14.18 -1.00 9.93
CA ARG A 202 -13.63 -1.30 11.26
C ARG A 202 -13.38 -2.80 11.42
N LYS A 203 -14.34 -3.65 11.07
CA LYS A 203 -14.21 -5.11 11.09
C LYS A 203 -13.10 -5.58 10.16
N TYR A 204 -13.01 -4.98 8.97
CA TYR A 204 -11.93 -5.27 8.03
C TYR A 204 -10.56 -4.97 8.65
N LEU A 205 -10.36 -3.78 9.24
CA LEU A 205 -9.09 -3.40 9.84
C LEU A 205 -8.71 -4.30 11.02
N GLN A 206 -9.67 -4.65 11.88
CA GLN A 206 -9.45 -5.64 12.96
C GLN A 206 -8.92 -6.96 12.41
N SER A 207 -9.48 -7.44 11.30
CA SER A 207 -9.04 -8.69 10.64
C SER A 207 -7.65 -8.62 10.00
N LEU A 208 -6.97 -7.47 9.99
CA LEU A 208 -5.57 -7.33 9.57
C LEU A 208 -4.58 -7.55 10.74
N GLU A 209 -5.06 -7.40 11.98
CA GLU A 209 -4.23 -7.49 13.19
C GLU A 209 -4.10 -8.91 13.73
N ASP A 210 -5.06 -9.78 13.36
CA ASP A 210 -5.07 -11.22 13.68
C ASP A 210 -4.13 -12.02 12.73
#